data_f31e24eb324c6ca805340bcb23ce9093
#
_entry.id   f31e24eb324c6ca805340bcb23ce9093
#
_cell.length_a   1.000
_cell.length_b   1.000
_cell.length_c   1.000
_cell.angle_alpha   90.00
_cell.angle_beta   90.00
_cell.angle_gamma   90.00
#
_symmetry.space_group_name_H-M   'P 1'
#
loop_
_entity.id
_entity.type
_entity.pdbx_description
1 polymer ?
#
loop_
_entity_poly.entity_id
_entity_poly.type
_entity_poly.pdbx_seq_one_letter_code
_entity_poly.pdbx_strand_id
1 'polypeptide(L)'
;MIRKKILLLVLFALSFGTLWGQLPSTIKPVRNIIVMIPDGTSLPALSLARWYQRYQHPNKLHLHLDSILCGTVLTYCSDAPIGDSAPTTSCYMTGIPSQSGFIATYPVSTDHDLQPLDPKLAYQPMTTLLEAGKWKLGKRTGLVVTCEFTHATPADCSAHSYNRKKYDWIAPQIVNLPVDVVIGGGNKIITPALQQSLKEQGIPYFANDMQAMRAYQGKQMWALFGEYDMPYDLDRDPNKTPSLAESCQKAISLLNDPEGEGFFLMVEGSKVDWAAHANDPVGIASEMLAFDKAVGVALDFARRDGNTAIIIMPDHGNSGLSIGLQRLRQGDKQGPEVLFGQLTAIKRTAAGLAQMLNEAPNDQARELFREYAAIDLSDEELDIIYQCEEYEHSPIPLEQRKGSSAQTGLYNGSLSAVVILIYQQHMPFGFTTPS
;
A
#
# COMPACT_ATOMS: atom_id res chain seq x y z
N MET A 1 6.57 -18.16 -65.27
CA MET A 1 6.33 -18.46 -63.83
C MET A 1 7.15 -17.54 -62.88
N ILE A 2 8.39 -17.20 -63.13
CA ILE A 2 9.25 -16.39 -62.24
C ILE A 2 8.74 -14.95 -62.07
N ARG A 3 8.26 -14.27 -63.11
CA ARG A 3 7.75 -12.89 -63.05
C ARG A 3 6.48 -12.74 -62.15
N LYS A 4 5.61 -13.74 -62.09
CA LYS A 4 4.42 -13.73 -61.20
C LYS A 4 4.80 -13.92 -59.73
N LYS A 5 5.84 -14.70 -59.43
CA LYS A 5 6.35 -14.90 -58.08
C LYS A 5 7.03 -13.64 -57.50
N ILE A 6 7.77 -12.92 -58.37
CA ILE A 6 8.41 -11.65 -57.99
C ILE A 6 7.38 -10.56 -57.71
N LEU A 7 6.31 -10.49 -58.54
CA LEU A 7 5.22 -9.53 -58.31
C LEU A 7 4.45 -9.79 -57.03
N LEU A 8 4.22 -11.07 -56.64
CA LEU A 8 3.61 -11.42 -55.37
C LEU A 8 4.48 -11.09 -54.17
N LEU A 9 5.81 -11.28 -54.29
CA LEU A 9 6.77 -10.92 -53.21
C LEU A 9 6.86 -9.41 -53.01
N VAL A 10 6.81 -8.62 -54.06
CA VAL A 10 6.82 -7.15 -54.00
C VAL A 10 5.50 -6.61 -53.41
N LEU A 11 4.35 -7.20 -53.78
CA LEU A 11 3.06 -6.88 -53.20
C LEU A 11 2.96 -7.28 -51.71
N PHE A 12 3.57 -8.39 -51.30
CA PHE A 12 3.67 -8.82 -49.93
C PHE A 12 4.60 -7.92 -49.09
N ALA A 13 5.74 -7.48 -49.65
CA ALA A 13 6.67 -6.52 -49.02
C ALA A 13 6.05 -5.13 -48.90
N LEU A 14 5.25 -4.70 -49.90
CA LEU A 14 4.51 -3.41 -49.81
C LEU A 14 3.35 -3.45 -48.81
N SER A 15 2.71 -4.60 -48.62
CA SER A 15 1.66 -4.73 -47.59
C SER A 15 2.24 -4.81 -46.16
N PHE A 16 3.46 -5.29 -45.98
CA PHE A 16 4.15 -5.22 -44.68
C PHE A 16 4.70 -3.81 -44.33
N GLY A 17 5.02 -3.02 -45.35
CA GLY A 17 5.47 -1.64 -45.17
C GLY A 17 4.38 -0.67 -44.69
N THR A 18 3.09 -1.02 -44.87
CA THR A 18 1.96 -0.19 -44.41
C THR A 18 1.37 -0.64 -43.07
N LEU A 19 1.88 -1.72 -42.46
CA LEU A 19 1.51 -2.21 -41.14
C LEU A 19 2.42 -1.71 -40.01
N TRP A 20 3.42 -0.89 -40.31
CA TRP A 20 3.97 -0.01 -39.29
C TRP A 20 2.89 1.02 -39.02
N GLY A 21 2.06 0.70 -38.02
CA GLY A 21 1.01 1.59 -37.57
C GLY A 21 1.59 2.99 -37.44
N GLN A 22 1.00 3.93 -38.12
CA GLN A 22 1.29 5.34 -37.89
C GLN A 22 1.10 5.55 -36.40
N LEU A 23 2.20 5.59 -35.63
CA LEU A 23 2.19 6.17 -34.31
C LEU A 23 1.47 7.52 -34.48
N PRO A 24 0.44 7.80 -33.70
CA PRO A 24 -0.28 9.06 -33.86
C PRO A 24 0.77 10.17 -33.85
N SER A 25 0.77 11.03 -34.85
CA SER A 25 1.76 12.07 -35.10
C SER A 25 1.83 13.16 -34.00
N THR A 26 1.10 12.97 -32.90
CA THR A 26 1.07 13.83 -31.74
C THR A 26 1.05 12.98 -30.46
N ILE A 27 2.16 12.39 -30.09
CA ILE A 27 2.35 11.97 -28.69
C ILE A 27 2.43 13.26 -27.89
N LYS A 28 1.39 13.55 -27.11
CA LYS A 28 1.44 14.69 -26.19
C LYS A 28 2.53 14.42 -25.15
N PRO A 29 3.38 15.37 -24.82
CA PRO A 29 4.39 15.19 -23.79
C PRO A 29 3.70 14.91 -22.44
N VAL A 30 4.20 13.92 -21.71
CA VAL A 30 3.73 13.61 -20.35
C VAL A 30 4.07 14.78 -19.44
N ARG A 31 3.07 15.43 -18.88
CA ARG A 31 3.23 16.53 -17.92
C ARG A 31 3.09 16.05 -16.49
N ASN A 32 2.14 15.15 -16.23
CA ASN A 32 1.85 14.64 -14.91
C ASN A 32 2.30 13.20 -14.78
N ILE A 33 2.87 12.86 -13.64
CA ILE A 33 3.30 11.50 -13.32
C ILE A 33 2.64 11.11 -12.01
N ILE A 34 1.90 10.00 -12.02
CA ILE A 34 1.33 9.39 -10.83
C ILE A 34 1.97 8.02 -10.66
N VAL A 35 2.73 7.84 -9.59
CA VAL A 35 3.29 6.55 -9.19
C VAL A 35 2.41 5.98 -8.08
N MET A 36 1.92 4.76 -8.25
CA MET A 36 1.03 4.12 -7.30
C MET A 36 1.65 2.82 -6.81
N ILE A 37 1.82 2.68 -5.51
CA ILE A 37 2.53 1.56 -4.87
C ILE A 37 1.56 0.84 -3.92
N PRO A 38 1.06 -0.36 -4.28
CA PRO A 38 0.42 -1.25 -3.32
C PRO A 38 1.54 -1.98 -2.54
N ASP A 39 1.89 -1.47 -1.36
CA ASP A 39 2.99 -1.99 -0.54
C ASP A 39 2.80 -3.48 -0.22
N GLY A 40 3.87 -4.26 -0.27
CA GLY A 40 3.87 -5.69 0.09
C GLY A 40 2.96 -6.58 -0.77
N THR A 41 2.53 -6.13 -1.95
CA THR A 41 1.50 -6.82 -2.73
C THR A 41 2.07 -7.95 -3.59
N SER A 42 1.79 -9.19 -3.18
CA SER A 42 2.06 -10.39 -3.96
C SER A 42 0.93 -10.71 -4.97
N LEU A 43 1.21 -11.57 -5.97
CA LEU A 43 0.19 -12.00 -6.94
C LEU A 43 -1.03 -12.67 -6.29
N PRO A 44 -0.91 -13.51 -5.24
CA PRO A 44 -2.05 -14.03 -4.52
C PRO A 44 -2.90 -12.94 -3.83
N ALA A 45 -2.29 -11.89 -3.27
CA ALA A 45 -3.04 -10.77 -2.68
C ALA A 45 -3.94 -10.08 -3.71
N LEU A 46 -3.39 -9.82 -4.90
CA LEU A 46 -4.15 -9.29 -6.03
C LEU A 46 -5.29 -10.22 -6.47
N SER A 47 -5.03 -11.52 -6.51
CA SER A 47 -6.04 -12.52 -6.86
C SER A 47 -7.13 -12.61 -5.80
N LEU A 48 -6.77 -12.54 -4.51
CA LEU A 48 -7.71 -12.54 -3.39
C LEU A 48 -8.68 -11.35 -3.50
N ALA A 49 -8.17 -10.15 -3.69
CA ALA A 49 -9.00 -8.94 -3.84
C ALA A 49 -9.96 -9.04 -5.03
N ARG A 50 -9.49 -9.56 -6.17
CA ARG A 50 -10.30 -9.76 -7.39
C ARG A 50 -11.47 -10.72 -7.15
N TRP A 51 -11.20 -11.86 -6.51
CA TRP A 51 -12.24 -12.84 -6.22
C TRP A 51 -13.16 -12.39 -5.09
N TYR A 52 -12.65 -11.72 -4.06
CA TYR A 52 -13.45 -11.12 -2.99
C TYR A 52 -14.44 -10.10 -3.57
N GLN A 53 -13.99 -9.19 -4.42
CA GLN A 53 -14.88 -8.23 -5.11
C GLN A 53 -15.94 -8.95 -5.96
N ARG A 54 -15.50 -9.94 -6.76
CA ARG A 54 -16.40 -10.68 -7.65
C ARG A 54 -17.45 -11.48 -6.87
N TYR A 55 -17.09 -12.04 -5.74
CA TYR A 55 -18.03 -12.77 -4.89
C TYR A 55 -19.11 -11.84 -4.32
N GLN A 56 -18.74 -10.68 -3.82
CA GLN A 56 -19.69 -9.67 -3.32
C GLN A 56 -20.50 -9.00 -4.44
N HIS A 57 -19.89 -8.84 -5.63
CA HIS A 57 -20.45 -8.12 -6.76
C HIS A 57 -20.23 -8.91 -8.06
N PRO A 58 -21.08 -9.92 -8.37
CA PRO A 58 -20.87 -10.83 -9.51
C PRO A 58 -20.67 -10.14 -10.87
N ASN A 59 -21.18 -8.93 -11.04
CA ASN A 59 -21.03 -8.13 -12.26
C ASN A 59 -19.69 -7.38 -12.35
N LYS A 60 -18.90 -7.30 -11.27
CA LYS A 60 -17.57 -6.68 -11.25
C LYS A 60 -16.49 -7.76 -11.44
N LEU A 61 -16.14 -8.02 -12.69
CA LEU A 61 -15.21 -9.11 -13.05
C LEU A 61 -13.74 -8.72 -12.89
N HIS A 62 -13.43 -7.43 -12.98
CA HIS A 62 -12.07 -6.89 -13.05
C HIS A 62 -11.86 -5.79 -12.03
N LEU A 63 -10.63 -5.67 -11.56
CA LEU A 63 -10.15 -4.50 -10.84
C LEU A 63 -9.87 -3.36 -11.83
N HIS A 64 -9.82 -2.12 -11.37
CA HIS A 64 -9.43 -0.98 -12.20
C HIS A 64 -8.03 -1.16 -12.80
N LEU A 65 -7.09 -1.65 -11.98
CA LEU A 65 -5.71 -1.89 -12.40
C LEU A 65 -5.57 -2.97 -13.49
N ASP A 66 -6.50 -3.92 -13.59
CA ASP A 66 -6.45 -4.98 -14.61
C ASP A 66 -6.46 -4.41 -16.03
N SER A 67 -7.02 -3.21 -16.21
CA SER A 67 -7.10 -2.55 -17.53
C SER A 67 -5.76 -2.05 -18.06
N ILE A 68 -4.74 -1.93 -17.20
CA ILE A 68 -3.40 -1.45 -17.55
C ILE A 68 -2.29 -2.40 -17.13
N LEU A 69 -2.64 -3.61 -16.67
CA LEU A 69 -1.66 -4.62 -16.29
C LEU A 69 -0.85 -5.04 -17.52
N CYS A 70 0.47 -4.83 -17.48
CA CYS A 70 1.36 -5.09 -18.63
C CYS A 70 2.57 -5.97 -18.31
N GLY A 71 2.80 -6.33 -17.04
CA GLY A 71 3.97 -7.15 -16.68
C GLY A 71 4.10 -7.36 -15.18
N THR A 72 5.30 -7.75 -14.78
CA THR A 72 5.74 -7.95 -13.41
C THR A 72 7.01 -7.17 -13.15
N VAL A 73 7.33 -6.92 -11.89
CA VAL A 73 8.58 -6.29 -11.46
C VAL A 73 9.45 -7.30 -10.72
N LEU A 74 10.75 -7.09 -10.81
CA LEU A 74 11.74 -7.83 -10.04
C LEU A 74 12.16 -6.94 -8.86
N THR A 75 12.00 -7.44 -7.64
CA THR A 75 12.25 -6.69 -6.40
C THR A 75 13.34 -7.34 -5.59
N TYR A 76 14.41 -6.60 -5.29
CA TYR A 76 15.54 -7.04 -4.47
C TYR A 76 16.28 -5.83 -3.88
N CYS A 77 17.05 -6.05 -2.81
CA CYS A 77 17.97 -5.07 -2.24
C CYS A 77 19.36 -5.19 -2.85
N SER A 78 20.25 -4.24 -2.63
CA SER A 78 21.65 -4.37 -3.04
C SER A 78 22.37 -5.54 -2.35
N ASP A 79 21.95 -5.88 -1.13
CA ASP A 79 22.55 -6.86 -0.22
C ASP A 79 21.68 -8.11 0.03
N ALA A 80 20.45 -8.18 -0.52
CA ALA A 80 19.57 -9.31 -0.27
C ALA A 80 18.60 -9.57 -1.45
N PRO A 81 18.27 -10.85 -1.76
CA PRO A 81 17.32 -11.21 -2.82
C PRO A 81 15.87 -10.92 -2.45
N ILE A 82 15.56 -10.69 -1.17
CA ILE A 82 14.22 -10.34 -0.70
C ILE A 82 14.21 -8.84 -0.41
N GLY A 83 13.27 -8.14 -1.05
CA GLY A 83 13.09 -6.69 -0.88
C GLY A 83 12.36 -6.33 0.41
N ASP A 84 12.58 -5.12 0.88
CA ASP A 84 11.88 -4.38 1.93
C ASP A 84 11.48 -3.02 1.36
N SER A 85 10.47 -2.36 1.88
CA SER A 85 9.92 -1.11 1.32
C SER A 85 10.99 -0.04 1.09
N ALA A 86 11.97 0.10 2.00
CA ALA A 86 13.02 1.10 1.90
C ALA A 86 13.93 0.90 0.66
N PRO A 87 14.67 -0.21 0.50
CA PRO A 87 15.61 -0.36 -0.61
C PRO A 87 14.93 -0.51 -1.96
N THR A 88 13.72 -1.08 -2.00
CA THR A 88 13.01 -1.30 -3.27
C THR A 88 12.32 -0.03 -3.77
N THR A 89 11.72 0.76 -2.89
CA THR A 89 11.21 2.09 -3.27
C THR A 89 12.36 3.03 -3.61
N SER A 90 13.49 2.97 -2.89
CA SER A 90 14.73 3.66 -3.29
C SER A 90 15.10 3.35 -4.74
N CYS A 91 15.03 2.07 -5.15
CA CYS A 91 15.32 1.67 -6.54
C CYS A 91 14.39 2.35 -7.53
N TYR A 92 13.09 2.39 -7.26
CA TYR A 92 12.11 3.04 -8.13
C TYR A 92 12.32 4.55 -8.23
N MET A 93 12.70 5.18 -7.13
CA MET A 93 12.84 6.64 -7.06
C MET A 93 14.20 7.14 -7.53
N THR A 94 15.26 6.31 -7.47
CA THR A 94 16.63 6.73 -7.78
C THR A 94 17.27 5.97 -8.95
N GLY A 95 16.70 4.82 -9.33
CA GLY A 95 17.26 3.91 -10.34
C GLY A 95 18.34 2.97 -9.83
N ILE A 96 18.62 2.97 -8.51
CA ILE A 96 19.66 2.13 -7.89
C ILE A 96 19.06 1.39 -6.71
N PRO A 97 19.12 0.04 -6.67
CA PRO A 97 18.75 -0.72 -5.48
C PRO A 97 19.60 -0.30 -4.28
N SER A 98 18.95 0.11 -3.20
CA SER A 98 19.63 0.51 -1.97
C SER A 98 19.82 -0.68 -1.04
N GLN A 99 20.51 -0.48 0.06
CA GLN A 99 20.73 -1.49 1.09
C GLN A 99 19.50 -1.62 2.00
N SER A 100 19.30 -2.79 2.59
CA SER A 100 18.21 -3.05 3.54
C SER A 100 18.09 -1.95 4.60
N GLY A 101 16.91 -1.34 4.69
CA GLY A 101 16.61 -0.27 5.63
C GLY A 101 17.14 1.13 5.27
N PHE A 102 17.81 1.32 4.13
CA PHE A 102 18.27 2.64 3.66
C PHE A 102 17.17 3.35 2.88
N ILE A 103 17.08 4.65 3.04
CA ILE A 103 16.13 5.56 2.39
C ILE A 103 16.89 6.42 1.37
N ALA A 104 16.63 6.27 0.08
CA ALA A 104 17.21 7.02 -1.05
C ALA A 104 18.70 7.38 -0.85
N THR A 105 19.44 6.46 -0.28
CA THR A 105 20.87 6.60 0.08
C THR A 105 21.65 5.49 -0.61
N TYR A 106 22.79 5.84 -1.21
CA TYR A 106 23.64 4.88 -1.90
C TYR A 106 24.15 3.81 -0.91
N PRO A 107 24.06 2.51 -1.26
CA PRO A 107 24.42 1.42 -0.38
C PRO A 107 25.91 1.38 -0.05
N VAL A 108 26.22 0.71 1.04
CA VAL A 108 27.61 0.41 1.44
C VAL A 108 27.97 -0.98 0.89
N SER A 109 29.17 -1.11 0.36
CA SER A 109 29.65 -2.41 -0.14
C SER A 109 29.77 -3.42 1.01
N THR A 110 29.28 -4.61 0.77
CA THR A 110 29.28 -5.75 1.69
C THR A 110 29.80 -7.01 0.97
N ASP A 111 30.03 -8.10 1.71
CA ASP A 111 30.39 -9.40 1.12
C ASP A 111 29.20 -10.10 0.41
N HIS A 112 28.01 -9.53 0.51
CA HIS A 112 26.76 -10.10 -0.02
C HIS A 112 26.13 -9.28 -1.14
N ASP A 113 26.89 -8.33 -1.71
CA ASP A 113 26.40 -7.45 -2.76
C ASP A 113 25.90 -8.25 -3.98
N LEU A 114 24.67 -8.00 -4.41
CA LEU A 114 24.06 -8.61 -5.58
C LEU A 114 24.40 -7.86 -6.88
N GLN A 115 25.05 -6.71 -6.77
CA GLN A 115 25.49 -5.87 -7.89
C GLN A 115 26.80 -5.17 -7.54
N PRO A 116 27.61 -4.78 -8.54
CA PRO A 116 28.80 -3.97 -8.30
C PRO A 116 28.45 -2.61 -7.70
N LEU A 117 29.10 -2.24 -6.60
CA LEU A 117 28.94 -0.94 -5.94
C LEU A 117 30.25 -0.14 -6.01
N ASP A 118 30.14 1.20 -6.10
CA ASP A 118 31.30 2.09 -5.97
C ASP A 118 31.44 2.51 -4.49
N PRO A 119 32.49 2.07 -3.78
CA PRO A 119 32.67 2.42 -2.37
C PRO A 119 32.82 3.93 -2.10
N LYS A 120 33.17 4.73 -3.11
CA LYS A 120 33.28 6.19 -2.99
C LYS A 120 31.93 6.88 -2.86
N LEU A 121 30.86 6.23 -3.27
CA LEU A 121 29.49 6.74 -3.20
C LEU A 121 28.76 6.31 -1.92
N ALA A 122 29.36 5.44 -1.10
CA ALA A 122 28.75 4.93 0.12
C ALA A 122 28.14 6.05 0.99
N TYR A 123 26.90 5.86 1.44
CA TYR A 123 26.10 6.81 2.22
C TYR A 123 25.75 8.13 1.51
N GLN A 124 26.05 8.30 0.22
CA GLN A 124 25.65 9.52 -0.47
C GLN A 124 24.14 9.53 -0.71
N PRO A 125 23.44 10.66 -0.49
CA PRO A 125 22.05 10.80 -0.89
C PRO A 125 21.92 10.73 -2.40
N MET A 126 20.90 9.99 -2.86
CA MET A 126 20.61 9.81 -4.28
C MET A 126 19.39 10.65 -4.67
N THR A 127 19.52 11.53 -5.64
CA THR A 127 18.40 12.36 -6.09
C THR A 127 17.22 11.50 -6.52
N THR A 128 16.06 11.78 -5.96
CA THR A 128 14.83 11.05 -6.24
C THR A 128 14.06 11.63 -7.43
N LEU A 129 13.13 10.87 -8.00
CA LEU A 129 12.23 11.34 -9.05
C LEU A 129 11.39 12.54 -8.61
N LEU A 130 10.93 12.55 -7.36
CA LEU A 130 10.15 13.66 -6.80
C LEU A 130 11.02 14.92 -6.70
N GLU A 131 12.22 14.82 -6.17
CA GLU A 131 13.17 15.92 -6.08
C GLU A 131 13.57 16.48 -7.45
N ALA A 132 13.90 15.60 -8.38
CA ALA A 132 14.20 15.99 -9.76
C ALA A 132 13.00 16.69 -10.42
N GLY A 133 11.79 16.15 -10.20
CA GLY A 133 10.54 16.75 -10.67
C GLY A 133 10.36 18.16 -10.13
N LYS A 134 10.54 18.34 -8.81
CA LYS A 134 10.37 19.64 -8.16
C LYS A 134 11.44 20.65 -8.56
N TRP A 135 12.69 20.32 -8.34
CA TRP A 135 13.78 21.32 -8.47
C TRP A 135 14.25 21.54 -9.89
N LYS A 136 14.28 20.48 -10.72
CA LYS A 136 14.77 20.58 -12.09
C LYS A 136 13.67 20.88 -13.11
N LEU A 137 12.46 20.37 -12.87
CA LEU A 137 11.37 20.47 -13.83
C LEU A 137 10.23 21.40 -13.37
N GLY A 138 10.34 22.02 -12.19
CA GLY A 138 9.33 22.95 -11.66
C GLY A 138 7.97 22.31 -11.39
N LYS A 139 7.92 20.96 -11.28
CA LYS A 139 6.66 20.25 -11.03
C LYS A 139 6.18 20.47 -9.61
N ARG A 140 4.87 20.44 -9.46
CA ARG A 140 4.24 20.33 -8.14
C ARG A 140 4.36 18.90 -7.65
N THR A 141 4.43 18.70 -6.34
CA THR A 141 4.73 17.39 -5.77
C THR A 141 3.72 16.98 -4.69
N GLY A 142 3.41 15.71 -4.62
CA GLY A 142 2.49 15.19 -3.61
C GLY A 142 2.82 13.78 -3.14
N LEU A 143 2.46 13.52 -1.89
CA LEU A 143 2.51 12.21 -1.24
C LEU A 143 1.13 11.91 -0.64
N VAL A 144 0.57 10.76 -0.99
CA VAL A 144 -0.70 10.26 -0.43
C VAL A 144 -0.48 8.84 0.05
N VAL A 145 -0.63 8.62 1.35
CA VAL A 145 -0.31 7.34 2.00
C VAL A 145 -1.34 6.98 3.06
N THR A 146 -1.37 5.75 3.53
CA THR A 146 -2.19 5.33 4.68
C THR A 146 -1.36 5.03 5.93
N CYS A 147 -0.03 4.93 5.81
CA CYS A 147 0.93 4.94 6.92
C CYS A 147 1.27 6.38 7.35
N GLU A 148 2.22 6.52 8.28
CA GLU A 148 2.82 7.81 8.59
C GLU A 148 3.67 8.34 7.42
N PHE A 149 3.66 9.66 7.22
CA PHE A 149 4.37 10.31 6.10
C PHE A 149 5.89 10.11 6.12
N THR A 150 6.44 9.62 7.23
CA THR A 150 7.86 9.29 7.42
C THR A 150 8.18 7.82 7.22
N HIS A 151 7.17 6.97 6.93
CA HIS A 151 7.40 5.57 6.60
C HIS A 151 8.32 5.44 5.37
N ALA A 152 8.90 4.27 5.16
CA ALA A 152 9.95 4.07 4.16
C ALA A 152 9.53 4.54 2.77
N THR A 153 8.39 4.12 2.28
CA THR A 153 7.92 4.41 0.91
C THR A 153 7.76 5.90 0.61
N PRO A 154 7.04 6.73 1.42
CA PRO A 154 7.02 8.17 1.22
C PRO A 154 8.37 8.84 1.49
N ALA A 155 9.16 8.35 2.44
CA ALA A 155 10.48 8.88 2.74
C ALA A 155 11.44 8.73 1.55
N ASP A 156 11.43 7.59 0.86
CA ASP A 156 12.25 7.34 -0.32
C ASP A 156 11.94 8.27 -1.50
N CYS A 157 10.82 8.95 -1.48
CA CYS A 157 10.52 9.98 -2.47
C CYS A 157 11.18 11.32 -2.14
N SER A 158 11.49 11.61 -0.86
CA SER A 158 11.64 12.99 -0.40
C SER A 158 12.61 13.17 0.78
N ALA A 159 13.33 12.12 1.18
CA ALA A 159 14.33 12.17 2.25
C ALA A 159 15.46 11.17 2.00
N HIS A 160 16.54 11.30 2.78
CA HIS A 160 17.72 10.44 2.70
C HIS A 160 18.17 10.03 4.09
N SER A 161 18.31 8.71 4.31
CA SER A 161 18.78 8.17 5.58
C SER A 161 19.35 6.77 5.39
N TYR A 162 20.42 6.46 6.11
CA TYR A 162 20.92 5.09 6.19
C TYR A 162 20.09 4.18 7.12
N ASN A 163 19.00 4.70 7.69
CA ASN A 163 18.12 3.93 8.57
C ASN A 163 16.69 4.48 8.52
N ARG A 164 15.76 3.67 8.03
CA ARG A 164 14.34 4.00 7.91
C ARG A 164 13.63 4.34 9.23
N LYS A 165 14.22 3.96 10.38
CA LYS A 165 13.64 4.24 11.72
C LYS A 165 14.05 5.59 12.28
N LYS A 166 14.87 6.38 11.58
CA LYS A 166 15.31 7.71 11.99
C LYS A 166 14.30 8.79 11.62
N TYR A 167 13.09 8.70 12.17
CA TYR A 167 12.00 9.64 11.88
C TYR A 167 12.34 11.08 12.24
N ASP A 168 13.12 11.29 13.29
CA ASP A 168 13.67 12.58 13.70
C ASP A 168 14.61 13.23 12.66
N TRP A 169 15.19 12.43 11.75
CA TRP A 169 15.98 12.90 10.62
C TRP A 169 15.16 12.99 9.34
N ILE A 170 14.20 12.10 9.13
CA ILE A 170 13.39 11.99 7.93
C ILE A 170 12.34 13.11 7.89
N ALA A 171 11.60 13.31 8.98
CA ALA A 171 10.51 14.30 9.01
C ALA A 171 10.95 15.73 8.66
N PRO A 172 12.06 16.27 9.21
CA PRO A 172 12.53 17.59 8.81
C PRO A 172 12.91 17.70 7.35
N GLN A 173 13.43 16.64 6.73
CA GLN A 173 13.78 16.66 5.31
C GLN A 173 12.52 16.78 4.45
N ILE A 174 11.49 15.96 4.71
CA ILE A 174 10.24 16.00 3.96
C ILE A 174 9.53 17.35 4.10
N VAL A 175 9.48 17.89 5.33
CA VAL A 175 8.87 19.20 5.60
C VAL A 175 9.61 20.31 4.88
N ASN A 176 10.95 20.28 4.87
CA ASN A 176 11.76 21.36 4.27
C ASN A 176 12.02 21.19 2.76
N LEU A 177 11.70 20.03 2.20
CA LEU A 177 11.68 19.82 0.73
C LEU A 177 10.55 20.59 0.03
N PRO A 178 9.74 21.30 0.69
CA PRO A 178 8.38 21.81 0.48
C PRO A 178 7.52 20.94 -0.49
N VAL A 179 7.20 19.71 -0.05
CA VAL A 179 6.22 18.88 -0.76
C VAL A 179 4.86 19.60 -0.72
N ASP A 180 4.26 19.84 -1.89
CA ASP A 180 3.09 20.72 -1.99
C ASP A 180 1.84 20.12 -1.34
N VAL A 181 1.61 18.82 -1.50
CA VAL A 181 0.44 18.14 -0.92
C VAL A 181 0.87 16.87 -0.23
N VAL A 182 0.56 16.75 1.06
CA VAL A 182 0.73 15.50 1.83
C VAL A 182 -0.59 15.15 2.49
N ILE A 183 -1.09 13.94 2.24
CA ILE A 183 -2.28 13.38 2.91
C ILE A 183 -1.93 11.99 3.39
N GLY A 184 -2.01 11.74 4.70
CA GLY A 184 -1.62 10.46 5.28
C GLY A 184 -1.77 10.40 6.78
N GLY A 185 -1.03 9.48 7.42
CA GLY A 185 -0.89 9.39 8.88
C GLY A 185 0.27 10.21 9.42
N GLY A 186 0.43 10.22 10.75
CA GLY A 186 1.61 10.76 11.42
C GLY A 186 1.47 12.16 12.00
N ASN A 187 0.26 12.57 12.43
CA ASN A 187 0.10 13.90 13.00
C ASN A 187 0.94 14.12 14.29
N LYS A 188 1.24 13.07 15.05
CA LYS A 188 2.06 13.12 16.25
C LYS A 188 3.56 13.31 15.95
N ILE A 189 3.98 13.02 14.72
CA ILE A 189 5.36 13.23 14.26
C ILE A 189 5.63 14.72 13.98
N ILE A 190 4.59 15.49 13.66
CA ILE A 190 4.71 16.93 13.42
C ILE A 190 4.90 17.67 14.74
N THR A 191 6.15 17.94 15.07
CA THR A 191 6.52 18.75 16.23
C THR A 191 6.10 20.22 16.03
N PRO A 192 6.01 21.02 17.11
CA PRO A 192 5.75 22.47 16.98
C PRO A 192 6.73 23.19 16.04
N ALA A 193 8.00 22.77 16.01
CA ALA A 193 9.00 23.34 15.11
C ALA A 193 8.72 23.01 13.63
N LEU A 194 8.32 21.77 13.32
CA LEU A 194 7.94 21.36 11.98
C LEU A 194 6.64 22.03 11.52
N GLN A 195 5.68 22.19 12.43
CA GLN A 195 4.45 22.94 12.12
C GLN A 195 4.75 24.42 11.83
N GLN A 196 5.67 25.04 12.58
CA GLN A 196 6.12 26.41 12.32
C GLN A 196 6.82 26.50 10.94
N SER A 197 7.65 25.52 10.59
CA SER A 197 8.28 25.45 9.27
C SER A 197 7.25 25.36 8.12
N LEU A 198 6.22 24.55 8.24
CA LEU A 198 5.12 24.51 7.25
C LEU A 198 4.42 25.86 7.13
N LYS A 199 4.16 26.51 8.27
CA LYS A 199 3.52 27.83 8.29
C LYS A 199 4.39 28.92 7.63
N GLU A 200 5.69 28.92 7.85
CA GLU A 200 6.66 29.85 7.24
C GLU A 200 6.74 29.66 5.72
N GLN A 201 6.54 28.42 5.24
CA GLN A 201 6.43 28.10 3.82
C GLN A 201 5.06 28.43 3.23
N GLY A 202 4.10 28.87 4.03
CA GLY A 202 2.74 29.16 3.60
C GLY A 202 1.89 27.93 3.31
N ILE A 203 2.29 26.76 3.82
CA ILE A 203 1.60 25.48 3.64
C ILE A 203 0.60 25.27 4.79
N PRO A 204 -0.72 25.24 4.52
CA PRO A 204 -1.72 24.92 5.54
C PRO A 204 -1.55 23.47 6.05
N TYR A 205 -1.65 23.31 7.37
CA TYR A 205 -1.60 22.02 8.04
C TYR A 205 -2.91 21.73 8.77
N PHE A 206 -3.52 20.58 8.48
CA PHE A 206 -4.75 20.10 9.09
C PHE A 206 -4.49 18.77 9.81
N ALA A 207 -4.65 18.76 11.13
CA ALA A 207 -4.49 17.57 11.97
C ALA A 207 -5.87 16.99 12.31
N ASN A 208 -6.18 15.79 11.84
CA ASN A 208 -7.47 15.10 12.07
C ASN A 208 -8.70 15.96 11.70
N ASP A 209 -8.57 16.86 10.75
CA ASP A 209 -9.65 17.76 10.33
C ASP A 209 -10.14 17.45 8.91
N MET A 210 -11.07 16.48 8.83
CA MET A 210 -11.72 16.09 7.58
C MET A 210 -12.49 17.22 6.92
N GLN A 211 -13.13 18.07 7.73
CA GLN A 211 -13.95 19.16 7.20
C GLN A 211 -13.06 20.21 6.54
N ALA A 212 -11.97 20.61 7.19
CA ALA A 212 -11.03 21.57 6.63
C ALA A 212 -10.34 21.00 5.39
N MET A 213 -9.89 19.73 5.43
CA MET A 213 -9.30 19.07 4.27
C MET A 213 -10.26 19.09 3.07
N ARG A 214 -11.51 18.71 3.26
CA ARG A 214 -12.52 18.68 2.20
C ARG A 214 -12.82 20.07 1.64
N ALA A 215 -12.96 21.06 2.50
CA ALA A 215 -13.31 22.42 2.14
C ALA A 215 -12.18 23.20 1.44
N TYR A 216 -10.92 22.83 1.70
CA TYR A 216 -9.77 23.58 1.21
C TYR A 216 -9.66 23.54 -0.33
N GLN A 217 -9.41 24.71 -0.96
CA GLN A 217 -9.33 24.87 -2.43
C GLN A 217 -8.02 25.55 -2.87
N GLY A 218 -7.01 25.63 -1.98
CA GLY A 218 -5.72 26.22 -2.33
C GLY A 218 -4.83 25.29 -3.14
N LYS A 219 -3.55 25.64 -3.25
CA LYS A 219 -2.59 24.88 -4.07
C LYS A 219 -1.72 23.93 -3.25
N GLN A 220 -1.49 24.17 -1.96
CA GLN A 220 -0.61 23.40 -1.10
C GLN A 220 -1.37 23.02 0.17
N MET A 221 -1.18 21.81 0.67
CA MET A 221 -1.86 21.34 1.88
C MET A 221 -1.18 20.12 2.48
N TRP A 222 -1.02 20.13 3.79
CA TRP A 222 -0.72 18.94 4.57
C TRP A 222 -1.94 18.58 5.43
N ALA A 223 -2.45 17.37 5.29
CA ALA A 223 -3.56 16.87 6.09
C ALA A 223 -3.20 15.49 6.64
N LEU A 224 -2.95 15.41 7.95
CA LEU A 224 -2.51 14.19 8.61
C LEU A 224 -3.56 13.68 9.59
N PHE A 225 -3.86 12.40 9.50
CA PHE A 225 -4.88 11.69 10.26
C PHE A 225 -4.26 10.56 11.10
N GLY A 226 -4.81 10.32 12.29
CA GLY A 226 -4.24 9.37 13.23
C GLY A 226 -2.93 9.87 13.87
N GLU A 227 -2.53 9.28 14.96
CA GLU A 227 -1.28 9.65 15.65
C GLU A 227 -0.06 9.29 14.81
N TYR A 228 -0.01 8.04 14.31
CA TYR A 228 1.05 7.51 13.46
C TYR A 228 0.50 7.13 12.10
N ASP A 229 -0.52 6.29 12.02
CA ASP A 229 -1.10 5.77 10.78
C ASP A 229 -2.62 6.00 10.74
N MET A 230 -3.19 5.87 9.56
CA MET A 230 -4.63 5.88 9.36
C MET A 230 -5.20 4.49 9.68
N PRO A 231 -6.46 4.37 10.13
CA PRO A 231 -7.10 3.06 10.29
C PRO A 231 -7.18 2.31 8.95
N TYR A 232 -7.29 0.98 9.01
CA TYR A 232 -7.63 0.17 7.84
C TYR A 232 -8.94 0.67 7.19
N ASP A 233 -9.07 0.58 5.87
CA ASP A 233 -10.25 1.10 5.16
C ASP A 233 -11.55 0.45 5.65
N LEU A 234 -11.50 -0.84 6.02
CA LEU A 234 -12.65 -1.58 6.58
C LEU A 234 -13.07 -1.09 7.97
N ASP A 235 -12.11 -0.60 8.76
CA ASP A 235 -12.34 -0.15 10.16
C ASP A 235 -12.59 1.36 10.26
N ARG A 236 -12.32 2.07 9.19
CA ARG A 236 -12.32 3.53 9.12
C ARG A 236 -13.73 4.12 9.33
N ASP A 237 -13.80 5.18 10.15
CA ASP A 237 -14.95 6.09 10.17
C ASP A 237 -14.79 7.13 9.03
N PRO A 238 -15.67 7.13 8.01
CA PRO A 238 -15.58 8.04 6.87
C PRO A 238 -15.79 9.52 7.23
N ASN A 239 -16.24 9.82 8.44
CA ASN A 239 -16.36 11.19 8.93
C ASN A 239 -15.08 11.70 9.62
N LYS A 240 -14.20 10.79 10.05
CA LYS A 240 -12.97 11.12 10.79
C LYS A 240 -11.71 11.01 9.93
N THR A 241 -11.70 10.09 8.95
CA THR A 241 -10.53 9.81 8.13
C THR A 241 -10.91 9.64 6.66
N PRO A 242 -10.17 10.19 5.69
CA PRO A 242 -10.46 10.01 4.27
C PRO A 242 -10.13 8.58 3.82
N SER A 243 -10.80 8.09 2.78
CA SER A 243 -10.32 6.92 2.06
C SER A 243 -9.09 7.27 1.21
N LEU A 244 -8.30 6.26 0.83
CA LEU A 244 -7.17 6.47 -0.09
C LEU A 244 -7.64 7.09 -1.42
N ALA A 245 -8.79 6.66 -1.93
CA ALA A 245 -9.39 7.21 -3.15
C ALA A 245 -9.77 8.70 -2.99
N GLU A 246 -10.36 9.08 -1.85
CA GLU A 246 -10.70 10.49 -1.56
C GLU A 246 -9.42 11.34 -1.43
N SER A 247 -8.40 10.81 -0.74
CA SER A 247 -7.09 11.47 -0.61
C SER A 247 -6.40 11.66 -1.95
N CYS A 248 -6.40 10.63 -2.80
CA CYS A 248 -5.87 10.69 -4.16
C CYS A 248 -6.58 11.74 -5.01
N GLN A 249 -7.92 11.74 -4.99
CA GLN A 249 -8.73 12.71 -5.71
C GLN A 249 -8.44 14.15 -5.24
N LYS A 250 -8.33 14.34 -3.92
CA LYS A 250 -8.03 15.65 -3.33
C LYS A 250 -6.63 16.11 -3.73
N ALA A 251 -5.63 15.26 -3.64
CA ALA A 251 -4.27 15.60 -4.04
C ALA A 251 -4.19 15.99 -5.52
N ILE A 252 -4.79 15.20 -6.42
CA ILE A 252 -4.84 15.51 -7.84
C ILE A 252 -5.51 16.86 -8.08
N SER A 253 -6.63 17.15 -7.41
CA SER A 253 -7.35 18.41 -7.58
C SER A 253 -6.54 19.65 -7.18
N LEU A 254 -5.70 19.51 -6.14
CA LEU A 254 -4.84 20.60 -5.67
C LEU A 254 -3.56 20.73 -6.52
N LEU A 255 -3.01 19.62 -7.01
CA LEU A 255 -1.76 19.60 -7.78
C LEU A 255 -1.96 19.96 -9.25
N ASN A 256 -3.13 19.70 -9.81
CA ASN A 256 -3.41 19.95 -11.21
C ASN A 256 -3.51 21.45 -11.49
N ASP A 257 -2.53 21.97 -12.22
CA ASP A 257 -2.49 23.34 -12.70
C ASP A 257 -2.31 23.30 -14.24
N PRO A 258 -3.36 23.59 -15.03
CA PRO A 258 -3.27 23.51 -16.49
C PRO A 258 -2.21 24.42 -17.11
N GLU A 259 -1.88 25.53 -16.44
CA GLU A 259 -0.86 26.49 -16.91
C GLU A 259 0.55 26.20 -16.37
N GLY A 260 0.67 25.25 -15.39
CA GLY A 260 1.95 24.91 -14.74
C GLY A 260 2.73 23.82 -15.48
N GLU A 261 3.86 23.42 -14.90
CA GLU A 261 4.75 22.37 -15.42
C GLU A 261 4.25 20.94 -15.14
N GLY A 262 3.03 20.80 -14.59
CA GLY A 262 2.45 19.54 -14.16
C GLY A 262 2.92 19.12 -12.78
N PHE A 263 2.68 17.85 -12.42
CA PHE A 263 2.98 17.36 -11.08
C PHE A 263 3.59 15.95 -11.08
N PHE A 264 4.24 15.63 -9.96
CA PHE A 264 4.61 14.28 -9.54
C PHE A 264 3.82 13.94 -8.28
N LEU A 265 3.05 12.86 -8.31
CA LEU A 265 2.27 12.36 -7.18
C LEU A 265 2.61 10.90 -6.92
N MET A 266 3.02 10.58 -5.68
CA MET A 266 3.07 9.20 -5.21
C MET A 266 1.83 8.90 -4.38
N VAL A 267 1.20 7.75 -4.63
CA VAL A 267 0.04 7.23 -3.91
C VAL A 267 0.35 5.83 -3.44
N GLU A 268 0.26 5.59 -2.16
CA GLU A 268 0.60 4.29 -1.57
C GLU A 268 -0.59 3.67 -0.83
N GLY A 269 -0.87 2.41 -1.15
CA GLY A 269 -1.72 1.53 -0.34
C GLY A 269 -0.87 0.83 0.71
N SER A 270 -0.43 1.57 1.73
CA SER A 270 0.57 1.13 2.70
C SER A 270 0.11 -0.06 3.53
N LYS A 271 -1.18 -0.13 3.83
CA LYS A 271 -1.72 -1.13 4.76
C LYS A 271 -2.01 -2.48 4.12
N VAL A 272 -1.82 -2.65 2.82
CA VAL A 272 -1.81 -3.99 2.20
C VAL A 272 -0.65 -4.80 2.79
N ASP A 273 0.53 -4.20 2.90
CA ASP A 273 1.72 -4.81 3.51
C ASP A 273 1.50 -5.15 4.98
N TRP A 274 0.95 -4.23 5.76
CA TRP A 274 0.70 -4.46 7.18
C TRP A 274 -0.30 -5.60 7.43
N ALA A 275 -1.36 -5.67 6.62
CA ALA A 275 -2.29 -6.79 6.65
C ALA A 275 -1.61 -8.11 6.21
N ALA A 276 -0.69 -8.03 5.24
CA ALA A 276 0.09 -9.17 4.78
C ALA A 276 1.09 -9.65 5.84
N HIS A 277 1.79 -8.75 6.54
CA HIS A 277 2.61 -9.08 7.70
C HIS A 277 1.81 -9.76 8.82
N ALA A 278 0.60 -9.27 9.06
CA ALA A 278 -0.30 -9.86 10.03
C ALA A 278 -0.92 -11.19 9.54
N ASN A 279 -0.79 -11.56 8.27
CA ASN A 279 -1.52 -12.67 7.64
C ASN A 279 -3.04 -12.56 7.81
N ASP A 280 -3.57 -11.33 7.77
CA ASP A 280 -5.00 -11.03 7.83
C ASP A 280 -5.62 -11.02 6.43
N PRO A 281 -6.33 -12.08 6.01
CA PRO A 281 -6.88 -12.16 4.66
C PRO A 281 -7.97 -11.10 4.39
N VAL A 282 -8.68 -10.67 5.42
CA VAL A 282 -9.70 -9.62 5.32
C VAL A 282 -9.04 -8.26 5.12
N GLY A 283 -8.00 -7.98 5.92
CA GLY A 283 -7.18 -6.79 5.77
C GLY A 283 -6.56 -6.71 4.38
N ILE A 284 -5.89 -7.78 3.91
CA ILE A 284 -5.29 -7.83 2.56
C ILE A 284 -6.33 -7.53 1.48
N ALA A 285 -7.50 -8.20 1.54
CA ALA A 285 -8.53 -8.03 0.52
C ALA A 285 -9.13 -6.62 0.52
N SER A 286 -9.44 -6.07 1.70
CA SER A 286 -10.07 -4.76 1.85
C SER A 286 -9.12 -3.62 1.46
N GLU A 287 -7.87 -3.67 1.90
CA GLU A 287 -6.86 -2.66 1.58
C GLU A 287 -6.49 -2.67 0.09
N MET A 288 -6.36 -3.86 -0.51
CA MET A 288 -6.12 -3.95 -1.94
C MET A 288 -7.29 -3.38 -2.76
N LEU A 289 -8.54 -3.56 -2.30
CA LEU A 289 -9.71 -2.93 -2.93
C LEU A 289 -9.76 -1.41 -2.68
N ALA A 290 -9.32 -0.93 -1.53
CA ALA A 290 -9.20 0.50 -1.25
C ALA A 290 -8.16 1.15 -2.17
N PHE A 291 -7.02 0.48 -2.38
CA PHE A 291 -6.01 0.89 -3.36
C PHE A 291 -6.57 0.89 -4.79
N ASP A 292 -7.27 -0.16 -5.22
CA ASP A 292 -7.85 -0.24 -6.57
C ASP A 292 -8.89 0.86 -6.84
N LYS A 293 -9.64 1.29 -5.81
CA LYS A 293 -10.52 2.48 -5.93
C LYS A 293 -9.72 3.75 -6.20
N ALA A 294 -8.56 3.92 -5.56
CA ALA A 294 -7.66 5.05 -5.83
C ALA A 294 -7.04 4.97 -7.23
N VAL A 295 -6.71 3.76 -7.71
CA VAL A 295 -6.31 3.53 -9.11
C VAL A 295 -7.43 3.98 -10.07
N GLY A 296 -8.67 3.66 -9.78
CA GLY A 296 -9.83 4.12 -10.56
C GLY A 296 -9.87 5.65 -10.69
N VAL A 297 -9.67 6.37 -9.58
CA VAL A 297 -9.60 7.85 -9.56
C VAL A 297 -8.47 8.37 -10.46
N ALA A 298 -7.27 7.81 -10.33
CA ALA A 298 -6.11 8.21 -11.12
C ALA A 298 -6.31 7.94 -12.61
N LEU A 299 -6.84 6.76 -12.98
CA LEU A 299 -7.15 6.41 -14.37
C LEU A 299 -8.19 7.33 -15.00
N ASP A 300 -9.25 7.65 -14.26
CA ASP A 300 -10.28 8.57 -14.75
C ASP A 300 -9.74 9.98 -14.95
N PHE A 301 -8.84 10.44 -14.08
CA PHE A 301 -8.14 11.70 -14.29
C PHE A 301 -7.25 11.64 -15.54
N ALA A 302 -6.38 10.63 -15.66
CA ALA A 302 -5.45 10.50 -16.78
C ALA A 302 -6.16 10.42 -18.14
N ARG A 303 -7.29 9.71 -18.22
CA ARG A 303 -8.10 9.62 -19.44
C ARG A 303 -8.68 10.98 -19.86
N ARG A 304 -9.11 11.80 -18.89
CA ARG A 304 -9.63 13.15 -19.17
C ARG A 304 -8.54 14.15 -19.51
N ASP A 305 -7.41 14.06 -18.80
CA ASP A 305 -6.28 14.98 -18.95
C ASP A 305 -5.50 14.72 -20.25
N GLY A 306 -5.25 13.47 -20.58
CA GLY A 306 -4.52 13.04 -21.77
C GLY A 306 -3.03 13.33 -21.80
N ASN A 307 -2.47 13.91 -20.72
CA ASN A 307 -1.04 14.22 -20.56
C ASN A 307 -0.46 13.63 -19.27
N THR A 308 -1.13 12.64 -18.67
CA THR A 308 -0.75 12.00 -17.41
C THR A 308 -0.29 10.57 -17.66
N ALA A 309 0.90 10.22 -17.17
CA ALA A 309 1.35 8.83 -17.06
C ALA A 309 1.00 8.29 -15.67
N ILE A 310 0.50 7.06 -15.63
CA ILE A 310 0.29 6.29 -14.39
C ILE A 310 1.20 5.08 -14.42
N ILE A 311 1.93 4.85 -13.34
CA ILE A 311 2.82 3.71 -13.14
C ILE A 311 2.39 3.04 -11.85
N ILE A 312 2.01 1.75 -11.93
CA ILE A 312 1.59 0.97 -10.77
C ILE A 312 2.55 -0.19 -10.59
N MET A 313 3.21 -0.26 -9.45
CA MET A 313 4.20 -1.30 -9.13
C MET A 313 4.14 -1.61 -7.63
N PRO A 314 4.06 -2.87 -7.20
CA PRO A 314 4.37 -3.21 -5.82
C PRO A 314 5.87 -3.02 -5.58
N ASP A 315 6.24 -2.65 -4.37
CA ASP A 315 7.64 -2.53 -3.97
C ASP A 315 8.27 -3.89 -3.64
N HIS A 316 7.52 -4.78 -3.02
CA HIS A 316 7.85 -6.19 -2.79
C HIS A 316 6.57 -7.04 -2.63
N GLY A 317 6.72 -8.33 -2.41
CA GLY A 317 5.63 -9.23 -2.00
C GLY A 317 5.74 -9.56 -0.51
N ASN A 318 4.64 -9.99 0.11
CA ASN A 318 4.59 -10.36 1.52
C ASN A 318 3.62 -11.52 1.79
N SER A 319 3.57 -12.04 3.02
CA SER A 319 2.77 -13.08 3.66
C SER A 319 2.90 -14.50 3.12
N GLY A 320 3.36 -14.72 1.89
CA GLY A 320 3.30 -16.04 1.26
C GLY A 320 1.88 -16.61 1.17
N LEU A 321 0.88 -15.73 1.04
CA LEU A 321 -0.54 -16.09 0.91
C LEU A 321 -0.76 -17.09 -0.21
N SER A 322 -1.56 -18.13 0.05
CA SER A 322 -2.14 -19.01 -0.97
C SER A 322 -3.66 -19.07 -0.81
N ILE A 323 -4.37 -19.08 -1.95
CA ILE A 323 -5.81 -19.23 -1.98
C ILE A 323 -6.14 -20.73 -2.09
N GLY A 324 -6.84 -21.25 -1.10
CA GLY A 324 -7.17 -22.66 -0.97
C GLY A 324 -6.11 -23.48 -0.22
N LEU A 325 -6.54 -24.51 0.48
CA LEU A 325 -5.72 -25.44 1.24
C LEU A 325 -5.83 -26.85 0.64
N GLN A 326 -4.79 -27.66 0.82
CA GLN A 326 -4.75 -29.04 0.34
C GLN A 326 -5.94 -29.89 0.83
N ARG A 327 -6.41 -29.65 2.05
CA ARG A 327 -7.60 -30.32 2.62
C ARG A 327 -8.89 -30.09 1.81
N LEU A 328 -8.94 -29.05 0.99
CA LEU A 328 -10.10 -28.77 0.13
C LEU A 328 -10.13 -29.62 -1.14
N ARG A 329 -9.04 -30.32 -1.49
CA ARG A 329 -8.99 -31.21 -2.68
C ARG A 329 -9.96 -32.39 -2.61
N GLN A 330 -10.36 -32.81 -1.41
CA GLN A 330 -11.31 -33.92 -1.24
C GLN A 330 -12.77 -33.50 -1.46
N GLY A 331 -13.03 -32.20 -1.62
CA GLY A 331 -14.36 -31.61 -1.81
C GLY A 331 -14.51 -30.86 -3.13
N ASP A 332 -13.96 -31.35 -4.25
CA ASP A 332 -13.88 -30.72 -5.59
C ASP A 332 -15.18 -30.13 -6.18
N LYS A 333 -16.25 -30.13 -5.44
CA LYS A 333 -17.55 -29.56 -5.81
C LYS A 333 -17.97 -28.37 -4.97
N GLN A 334 -17.09 -27.87 -4.11
CA GLN A 334 -17.40 -26.72 -3.26
C GLN A 334 -17.18 -25.44 -4.06
N GLY A 335 -18.26 -24.70 -4.27
CA GLY A 335 -18.25 -23.44 -5.01
C GLY A 335 -17.49 -22.31 -4.31
N PRO A 336 -17.48 -21.11 -4.89
CA PRO A 336 -16.84 -19.92 -4.33
C PRO A 336 -17.26 -19.59 -2.89
N GLU A 337 -18.44 -20.05 -2.48
CA GLU A 337 -18.97 -19.90 -1.12
C GLU A 337 -18.00 -20.40 -0.06
N VAL A 338 -17.41 -21.57 -0.24
CA VAL A 338 -16.48 -22.17 0.73
C VAL A 338 -15.19 -21.35 0.88
N LEU A 339 -14.77 -20.69 -0.23
CA LEU A 339 -13.56 -19.87 -0.23
C LEU A 339 -13.81 -18.45 0.28
N PHE A 340 -14.95 -17.86 -0.05
CA PHE A 340 -15.19 -16.44 0.13
C PHE A 340 -16.38 -16.09 1.01
N GLY A 341 -17.28 -17.05 1.32
CA GLY A 341 -18.45 -16.81 2.13
C GLY A 341 -18.10 -16.23 3.49
N GLN A 342 -17.26 -16.94 4.26
CA GLN A 342 -16.79 -16.47 5.56
C GLN A 342 -15.98 -15.16 5.43
N LEU A 343 -15.07 -15.08 4.49
CA LEU A 343 -14.24 -13.89 4.29
C LEU A 343 -15.09 -12.62 4.06
N THR A 344 -16.16 -12.73 3.28
CA THR A 344 -17.03 -11.58 2.97
C THR A 344 -18.05 -11.27 4.07
N ALA A 345 -18.28 -12.18 4.99
CA ALA A 345 -19.11 -11.96 6.16
C ALA A 345 -18.40 -11.14 7.26
N ILE A 346 -17.07 -11.11 7.23
CA ILE A 346 -16.28 -10.37 8.22
C ILE A 346 -16.31 -8.87 7.87
N LYS A 347 -16.63 -8.04 8.88
CA LYS A 347 -16.86 -6.60 8.77
C LYS A 347 -15.76 -5.75 9.41
N ARG A 348 -14.76 -6.36 10.01
CA ARG A 348 -13.61 -5.71 10.65
C ARG A 348 -12.33 -6.47 10.35
N THR A 349 -11.22 -5.76 10.22
CA THR A 349 -9.91 -6.41 10.24
C THR A 349 -9.66 -7.04 11.61
N ALA A 350 -8.68 -7.92 11.70
CA ALA A 350 -8.33 -8.50 12.99
C ALA A 350 -7.87 -7.43 14.00
N ALA A 351 -7.15 -6.42 13.52
CA ALA A 351 -6.76 -5.28 14.36
C ALA A 351 -7.97 -4.46 14.84
N GLY A 352 -8.91 -4.18 13.94
CA GLY A 352 -10.14 -3.46 14.29
C GLY A 352 -11.02 -4.22 15.27
N LEU A 353 -11.16 -5.54 15.10
CA LEU A 353 -11.93 -6.33 16.06
C LEU A 353 -11.22 -6.44 17.42
N ALA A 354 -9.90 -6.58 17.44
CA ALA A 354 -9.11 -6.59 18.66
C ALA A 354 -9.26 -5.26 19.45
N GLN A 355 -9.23 -4.14 18.75
CA GLN A 355 -9.51 -2.84 19.36
C GLN A 355 -10.91 -2.79 19.97
N MET A 356 -11.93 -3.22 19.24
CA MET A 356 -13.31 -3.23 19.75
C MET A 356 -13.48 -4.13 20.98
N LEU A 357 -12.76 -5.25 21.03
CA LEU A 357 -12.77 -6.16 22.18
C LEU A 357 -12.26 -5.47 23.46
N ASN A 358 -11.22 -4.64 23.36
CA ASN A 358 -10.70 -3.90 24.51
C ASN A 358 -11.48 -2.61 24.83
N GLU A 359 -12.09 -1.97 23.83
CA GLU A 359 -12.94 -0.80 24.03
C GLU A 359 -14.32 -1.13 24.58
N ALA A 360 -14.74 -2.39 24.55
CA ALA A 360 -16.01 -2.84 25.11
C ALA A 360 -16.04 -2.60 26.64
N PRO A 361 -17.21 -2.32 27.26
CA PRO A 361 -17.27 -2.04 28.68
C PRO A 361 -17.03 -3.27 29.58
N ASN A 362 -17.07 -4.47 29.01
CA ASN A 362 -16.86 -5.76 29.68
C ASN A 362 -16.52 -6.84 28.65
N ASP A 363 -16.40 -8.10 29.08
CA ASP A 363 -16.22 -9.22 28.15
C ASP A 363 -17.45 -9.37 27.22
N GLN A 364 -17.25 -9.12 25.94
CA GLN A 364 -18.22 -9.27 24.86
C GLN A 364 -17.63 -10.08 23.68
N ALA A 365 -16.63 -10.91 23.94
CA ALA A 365 -15.93 -11.62 22.88
C ALA A 365 -16.88 -12.42 21.96
N ARG A 366 -17.79 -13.20 22.53
CA ARG A 366 -18.74 -13.99 21.72
C ARG A 366 -19.69 -13.13 20.89
N GLU A 367 -20.19 -12.02 21.46
CA GLU A 367 -21.11 -11.10 20.78
C GLU A 367 -20.40 -10.39 19.61
N LEU A 368 -19.22 -9.85 19.85
CA LEU A 368 -18.47 -9.10 18.85
C LEU A 368 -17.99 -10.01 17.70
N PHE A 369 -17.52 -11.23 17.99
CA PHE A 369 -17.16 -12.17 16.93
C PHE A 369 -18.39 -12.59 16.10
N ARG A 370 -19.54 -12.82 16.71
CA ARG A 370 -20.77 -13.13 15.98
C ARG A 370 -21.23 -11.97 15.11
N GLU A 371 -21.20 -10.75 15.62
CA GLU A 371 -21.70 -9.57 14.92
C GLU A 371 -20.76 -9.12 13.80
N TYR A 372 -19.43 -9.10 14.06
CA TYR A 372 -18.46 -8.51 13.16
C TYR A 372 -17.64 -9.51 12.36
N ALA A 373 -17.63 -10.77 12.75
CA ALA A 373 -16.94 -11.82 12.03
C ALA A 373 -17.84 -12.95 11.54
N ALA A 374 -19.12 -12.98 11.96
CA ALA A 374 -20.03 -14.10 11.72
C ALA A 374 -19.43 -15.45 12.20
N ILE A 375 -18.73 -15.43 13.32
CA ILE A 375 -18.10 -16.60 13.96
C ILE A 375 -18.76 -16.82 15.32
N ASP A 376 -19.27 -18.03 15.54
CA ASP A 376 -19.68 -18.49 16.87
C ASP A 376 -18.48 -19.17 17.54
N LEU A 377 -17.84 -18.48 18.48
CA LEU A 377 -16.64 -18.96 19.15
C LEU A 377 -16.93 -20.26 19.93
N SER A 378 -16.10 -21.26 19.74
CA SER A 378 -16.03 -22.43 20.63
C SER A 378 -15.49 -22.04 22.01
N ASP A 379 -15.59 -22.95 22.99
CA ASP A 379 -15.03 -22.69 24.32
C ASP A 379 -13.50 -22.68 24.28
N GLU A 380 -12.89 -23.47 23.40
CA GLU A 380 -11.44 -23.51 23.18
C GLU A 380 -10.92 -22.19 22.56
N GLU A 381 -11.63 -21.64 21.57
CA GLU A 381 -11.28 -20.35 20.96
C GLU A 381 -11.45 -19.20 21.95
N LEU A 382 -12.49 -19.24 22.77
CA LEU A 382 -12.69 -18.26 23.82
C LEU A 382 -11.59 -18.34 24.89
N ASP A 383 -11.16 -19.55 25.27
CA ASP A 383 -10.03 -19.72 26.20
C ASP A 383 -8.73 -19.12 25.63
N ILE A 384 -8.48 -19.27 24.32
CA ILE A 384 -7.32 -18.64 23.67
C ILE A 384 -7.38 -17.11 23.81
N ILE A 385 -8.54 -16.50 23.64
CA ILE A 385 -8.74 -15.05 23.83
C ILE A 385 -8.45 -14.68 25.30
N TYR A 386 -8.98 -15.45 26.25
CA TYR A 386 -8.80 -15.19 27.68
C TYR A 386 -7.35 -15.36 28.17
N GLN A 387 -6.57 -16.20 27.50
CA GLN A 387 -5.14 -16.36 27.79
C GLN A 387 -4.28 -15.23 27.21
N CYS A 388 -4.82 -14.39 26.33
CA CYS A 388 -4.10 -13.27 25.74
C CYS A 388 -3.80 -12.20 26.79
N GLU A 389 -2.53 -11.80 26.89
CA GLU A 389 -2.08 -10.78 27.85
C GLU A 389 -2.70 -9.39 27.56
N GLU A 390 -2.91 -9.07 26.29
CA GLU A 390 -3.50 -7.78 25.86
C GLU A 390 -5.03 -7.72 26.00
N TYR A 391 -5.73 -8.82 26.29
CA TYR A 391 -7.18 -8.77 26.44
C TYR A 391 -7.57 -8.25 27.81
N GLU A 392 -8.06 -7.00 27.88
CA GLU A 392 -8.34 -6.29 29.13
C GLU A 392 -9.50 -6.90 29.94
N HIS A 393 -10.47 -7.55 29.28
CA HIS A 393 -11.69 -8.10 29.90
C HIS A 393 -11.64 -9.60 30.18
N SER A 394 -10.45 -10.21 30.14
CA SER A 394 -10.28 -11.61 30.46
C SER A 394 -10.68 -11.92 31.91
N PRO A 395 -11.47 -12.98 32.17
CA PRO A 395 -11.76 -13.43 33.53
C PRO A 395 -10.53 -14.05 34.23
N ILE A 396 -9.46 -14.38 33.49
CA ILE A 396 -8.23 -14.93 34.02
C ILE A 396 -7.30 -13.79 34.45
N PRO A 397 -6.89 -13.73 35.73
CA PRO A 397 -5.92 -12.73 36.18
C PRO A 397 -4.61 -12.75 35.34
N LEU A 398 -4.04 -11.60 35.07
CA LEU A 398 -2.91 -11.47 34.16
C LEU A 398 -1.72 -12.37 34.53
N GLU A 399 -1.44 -12.49 35.83
CA GLU A 399 -0.35 -13.33 36.36
C GLU A 399 -0.59 -14.84 36.20
N GLN A 400 -1.83 -15.25 35.87
CA GLN A 400 -2.21 -16.66 35.66
C GLN A 400 -2.33 -17.00 34.18
N ARG A 401 -2.25 -16.02 33.28
CA ARG A 401 -2.34 -16.24 31.84
C ARG A 401 -1.07 -16.88 31.32
N LYS A 402 -1.23 -17.87 30.48
CA LYS A 402 -0.10 -18.61 29.86
C LYS A 402 0.53 -17.87 28.69
N GLY A 403 -0.07 -16.75 28.28
CA GLY A 403 0.27 -16.04 27.07
C GLY A 403 -0.18 -16.76 25.80
N SER A 404 -0.66 -16.02 24.82
CA SER A 404 -1.12 -16.60 23.55
C SER A 404 0.03 -17.21 22.73
N SER A 405 1.25 -16.74 22.89
CA SER A 405 2.45 -17.26 22.21
C SER A 405 2.79 -18.72 22.56
N ALA A 406 2.51 -19.16 23.79
CA ALA A 406 2.77 -20.53 24.22
C ALA A 406 1.82 -21.56 23.60
N GLN A 407 0.59 -21.15 23.23
CA GLN A 407 -0.42 -22.03 22.67
C GLN A 407 -0.50 -21.98 21.15
N THR A 408 -0.17 -20.84 20.55
CA THR A 408 -0.38 -20.57 19.13
C THR A 408 0.87 -20.65 18.28
N GLY A 409 2.06 -20.60 18.89
CA GLY A 409 3.34 -20.48 18.17
C GLY A 409 3.47 -19.15 17.40
N LEU A 410 2.56 -18.19 17.60
CA LEU A 410 2.59 -16.88 16.97
C LEU A 410 3.49 -15.93 17.78
N TYR A 411 4.35 -15.22 17.08
CA TYR A 411 5.48 -14.46 17.63
C TYR A 411 5.11 -13.25 18.52
N ASN A 412 3.85 -12.80 18.53
CA ASN A 412 3.52 -11.53 19.19
C ASN A 412 2.30 -11.66 20.07
N GLY A 413 2.11 -12.40 21.01
CA GLY A 413 1.03 -12.46 22.03
C GLY A 413 -0.07 -11.37 22.03
N SER A 414 -0.19 -10.62 20.91
CA SER A 414 -1.13 -9.54 20.74
C SER A 414 -2.55 -10.06 20.51
N LEU A 415 -3.53 -9.30 20.96
CA LEU A 415 -4.94 -9.67 20.79
C LEU A 415 -5.32 -9.74 19.30
N SER A 416 -4.75 -8.88 18.46
CA SER A 416 -4.95 -8.94 17.01
C SER A 416 -4.42 -10.23 16.39
N ALA A 417 -3.29 -10.75 16.85
CA ALA A 417 -2.75 -12.04 16.40
C ALA A 417 -3.67 -13.21 16.80
N VAL A 418 -4.28 -13.15 17.97
CA VAL A 418 -5.29 -14.14 18.40
C VAL A 418 -6.53 -14.08 17.51
N VAL A 419 -7.03 -12.90 17.19
CA VAL A 419 -8.17 -12.73 16.27
C VAL A 419 -7.82 -13.28 14.88
N ILE A 420 -6.60 -13.04 14.37
CA ILE A 420 -6.12 -13.59 13.09
C ILE A 420 -6.12 -15.12 13.11
N LEU A 421 -5.62 -15.72 14.18
CA LEU A 421 -5.60 -17.17 14.31
C LEU A 421 -7.03 -17.74 14.19
N ILE A 422 -7.99 -17.15 14.89
CA ILE A 422 -9.39 -17.56 14.83
C ILE A 422 -9.94 -17.36 13.42
N TYR A 423 -9.69 -16.23 12.79
CA TYR A 423 -10.09 -15.99 11.39
C TYR A 423 -9.55 -17.07 10.45
N GLN A 424 -8.27 -17.42 10.57
CA GLN A 424 -7.63 -18.43 9.73
C GLN A 424 -8.18 -19.85 9.95
N GLN A 425 -8.63 -20.19 11.17
CA GLN A 425 -9.26 -21.48 11.45
C GLN A 425 -10.60 -21.64 10.71
N HIS A 426 -11.33 -20.54 10.53
CA HIS A 426 -12.60 -20.48 9.83
C HIS A 426 -12.52 -20.24 8.32
N MET A 427 -11.31 -20.02 7.78
CA MET A 427 -11.09 -19.69 6.36
C MET A 427 -10.08 -20.61 5.69
N PRO A 428 -10.29 -20.96 4.41
CA PRO A 428 -9.42 -21.90 3.68
C PRO A 428 -8.24 -21.19 2.98
N PHE A 429 -7.53 -20.33 3.68
CA PHE A 429 -6.31 -19.68 3.18
C PHE A 429 -5.06 -20.28 3.82
N GLY A 430 -3.97 -20.31 3.07
CA GLY A 430 -2.65 -20.68 3.56
C GLY A 430 -1.74 -19.45 3.63
N PHE A 431 -0.95 -19.39 4.69
CA PHE A 431 0.08 -18.38 4.88
C PHE A 431 1.40 -19.09 5.21
N THR A 432 2.52 -18.54 4.77
CA THR A 432 3.81 -18.91 5.35
C THR A 432 3.93 -18.17 6.67
N THR A 433 4.36 -18.87 7.73
CA THR A 433 4.68 -18.20 8.99
C THR A 433 5.69 -17.08 8.70
N PRO A 434 5.49 -15.87 9.23
CA PRO A 434 6.48 -14.82 9.10
C PRO A 434 7.78 -15.31 9.76
N SER A 435 8.88 -15.11 9.07
CA SER A 435 10.24 -15.32 9.58
C SER A 435 10.58 -14.28 10.63
#